data_e1586b63e0f422bc29fca8116d613cdf
#
_entry.id   e1586b63e0f422bc29fca8116d613cdf
#
_cell.length_a   1.000
_cell.length_b   1.000
_cell.length_c   1.000
_cell.angle_alpha   90.00
_cell.angle_beta   90.00
_cell.angle_gamma   90.00
#
_symmetry.space_group_name_H-M   'P 1'
#
loop_
_entity.id
_entity.type
_entity.pdbx_description
1 polymer ?
#
loop_
_entity_poly.entity_id
_entity_poly.type
_entity_poly.pdbx_seq_one_letter_code
_entity_poly.pdbx_strand_id
1 'polypeptide(L)'
;MTEGFGVSREEAYPYLLEKELLSKGHAVKVINAGISGSTSASAVSRLKWYLRIQPDIVILALGGNDGLRGLSVEHMKHNLSKAIELAKSEKILVLLSGMQIPLNYGTEYTESFRKAFYELAKNYKLPMIPFLLNKVGGVSSMNQPDGIHPNPEGHQIITRTVLEYLEPLLPKKN
;
A
#
# COMPACT_ATOMS: atom_id res chain seq x y z
N MET A 1 -7.91 3.09 -4.65
CA MET A 1 -7.60 1.88 -3.87
C MET A 1 -7.60 2.19 -2.37
N THR A 2 -6.52 2.68 -1.74
CA THR A 2 -6.48 2.91 -0.27
C THR A 2 -7.55 3.89 0.21
N GLU A 3 -7.83 4.96 -0.53
CA GLU A 3 -8.91 5.90 -0.21
C GLU A 3 -10.30 5.24 -0.18
N GLY A 4 -10.52 4.21 -1.01
CA GLY A 4 -11.82 3.58 -1.19
C GLY A 4 -12.63 4.20 -2.34
N PHE A 5 -11.97 4.58 -3.45
CA PHE A 5 -12.67 5.13 -4.61
C PHE A 5 -13.79 4.19 -5.07
N GLY A 6 -15.01 4.72 -5.21
CA GLY A 6 -16.19 4.00 -5.68
C GLY A 6 -16.83 3.02 -4.70
N VAL A 7 -16.34 2.94 -3.46
CA VAL A 7 -16.95 2.16 -2.36
C VAL A 7 -17.20 3.05 -1.16
N SER A 8 -18.04 2.62 -0.23
CA SER A 8 -18.24 3.34 1.03
C SER A 8 -16.99 3.26 1.90
N ARG A 9 -16.89 4.15 2.90
CA ARG A 9 -15.78 4.13 3.85
C ARG A 9 -15.67 2.79 4.57
N GLU A 10 -16.80 2.21 4.93
CA GLU A 10 -16.93 0.96 5.68
C GLU A 10 -16.53 -0.27 4.85
N GLU A 11 -16.57 -0.16 3.53
CA GLU A 11 -16.15 -1.21 2.59
C GLU A 11 -14.68 -1.08 2.19
N ALA A 12 -14.05 0.08 2.43
CA ALA A 12 -12.64 0.29 2.12
C ALA A 12 -11.72 -0.53 3.03
N TYR A 13 -10.67 -1.14 2.45
CA TYR A 13 -9.79 -2.06 3.17
C TYR A 13 -9.17 -1.47 4.45
N PRO A 14 -8.85 -0.18 4.59
CA PRO A 14 -8.29 0.33 5.85
C PRO A 14 -9.29 0.26 7.02
N TYR A 15 -10.57 0.49 6.76
CA TYR A 15 -11.62 0.33 7.75
C TYR A 15 -11.84 -1.13 8.12
N LEU A 16 -11.92 -2.01 7.12
CA LEU A 16 -12.06 -3.44 7.32
C LEU A 16 -10.85 -4.01 8.10
N LEU A 17 -9.65 -3.53 7.81
CA LEU A 17 -8.41 -3.91 8.51
C LEU A 17 -8.48 -3.56 10.00
N GLU A 18 -8.91 -2.34 10.33
CA GLU A 18 -9.11 -1.93 11.73
C GLU A 18 -10.10 -2.86 12.43
N LYS A 19 -11.25 -3.11 11.82
CA LYS A 19 -12.29 -3.98 12.37
C LYS A 19 -11.77 -5.40 12.62
N GLU A 20 -11.04 -5.98 11.67
CA GLU A 20 -10.46 -7.32 11.80
C GLU A 20 -9.41 -7.38 12.92
N LEU A 21 -8.53 -6.39 13.00
CA LEU A 21 -7.51 -6.33 14.05
C LEU A 21 -8.12 -6.17 15.44
N LEU A 22 -9.14 -5.30 15.57
CA LEU A 22 -9.88 -5.13 16.83
C LEU A 22 -10.62 -6.41 17.23
N SER A 23 -11.25 -7.11 16.29
CA SER A 23 -11.93 -8.39 16.56
C SER A 23 -10.98 -9.49 17.04
N LYS A 24 -9.73 -9.43 16.58
CA LYS A 24 -8.65 -10.31 17.02
C LYS A 24 -8.02 -9.85 18.35
N GLY A 25 -8.50 -8.76 18.96
CA GLY A 25 -8.04 -8.24 20.25
C GLY A 25 -6.77 -7.39 20.20
N HIS A 26 -6.38 -6.87 19.02
CA HIS A 26 -5.31 -5.88 18.93
C HIS A 26 -5.87 -4.48 19.25
N ALA A 27 -5.24 -3.75 20.17
CA ALA A 27 -5.58 -2.35 20.48
C ALA A 27 -4.92 -1.42 19.44
N VAL A 28 -5.51 -1.29 18.28
CA VAL A 28 -4.97 -0.50 17.17
C VAL A 28 -5.98 0.51 16.65
N LYS A 29 -5.46 1.57 16.01
CA LYS A 29 -6.23 2.51 15.20
C LYS A 29 -5.63 2.58 13.80
N VAL A 30 -6.43 2.34 12.77
CA VAL A 30 -6.00 2.44 11.38
C VAL A 30 -6.45 3.78 10.80
N ILE A 31 -5.49 4.58 10.35
CA ILE A 31 -5.76 5.87 9.71
C ILE A 31 -5.68 5.69 8.19
N ASN A 32 -6.80 5.88 7.50
CA ASN A 32 -6.79 5.91 6.04
C ASN A 32 -6.14 7.20 5.56
N ALA A 33 -4.90 7.10 5.09
CA ALA A 33 -4.14 8.20 4.49
C ALA A 33 -4.20 8.20 2.95
N GLY A 34 -5.08 7.41 2.33
CA GLY A 34 -5.25 7.32 0.89
C GLY A 34 -5.76 8.64 0.26
N ILE A 35 -5.27 8.97 -0.92
CA ILE A 35 -5.82 10.03 -1.80
C ILE A 35 -5.78 9.48 -3.23
N SER A 36 -6.93 9.45 -3.90
CA SER A 36 -7.03 8.96 -5.28
C SER A 36 -6.16 9.78 -6.22
N GLY A 37 -5.56 9.10 -7.19
CA GLY A 37 -4.68 9.73 -8.17
C GLY A 37 -3.29 10.10 -7.65
N SER A 38 -2.98 9.94 -6.36
CA SER A 38 -1.66 10.25 -5.81
C SER A 38 -0.57 9.37 -6.41
N THR A 39 0.57 9.98 -6.72
CA THR A 39 1.82 9.30 -7.12
C THR A 39 2.83 9.30 -5.98
N SER A 40 3.95 8.63 -6.19
CA SER A 40 5.09 8.61 -5.26
C SER A 40 5.63 10.00 -4.93
N ALA A 41 5.48 10.98 -5.82
CA ALA A 41 5.91 12.36 -5.61
C ALA A 41 5.32 13.01 -4.35
N SER A 42 4.14 12.55 -3.91
CA SER A 42 3.50 13.06 -2.69
C SER A 42 3.92 12.33 -1.40
N ALA A 43 4.73 11.28 -1.49
CA ALA A 43 5.02 10.38 -0.37
C ALA A 43 5.59 11.12 0.86
N VAL A 44 6.64 11.91 0.65
CA VAL A 44 7.32 12.64 1.74
C VAL A 44 6.44 13.70 2.38
N SER A 45 5.78 14.54 1.57
CA SER A 45 4.91 15.62 2.09
C SER A 45 3.74 15.09 2.89
N ARG A 46 3.16 13.98 2.43
CA ARG A 46 2.06 13.30 3.11
C ARG A 46 2.52 12.64 4.42
N LEU A 47 3.65 11.94 4.39
CA LEU A 47 4.19 11.36 5.63
C LEU A 47 4.46 12.45 6.66
N LYS A 48 5.10 13.56 6.29
CA LYS A 48 5.31 14.71 7.18
C LYS A 48 4.01 15.21 7.82
N TRP A 49 2.91 15.25 7.06
CA TRP A 49 1.60 15.65 7.61
C TRP A 49 1.11 14.69 8.70
N TYR A 50 1.37 13.39 8.55
CA TYR A 50 0.95 12.36 9.50
C TYR A 50 1.91 12.16 10.67
N LEU A 51 3.14 12.69 10.65
CA LEU A 51 4.07 12.62 11.80
C LEU A 51 3.48 13.23 13.08
N ARG A 52 2.62 14.21 12.96
CA ARG A 52 1.94 14.86 14.12
C ARG A 52 1.07 13.92 14.95
N ILE A 53 0.65 12.79 14.40
CA ILE A 53 -0.13 11.77 15.12
C ILE A 53 0.75 10.60 15.59
N GLN A 54 2.06 10.68 15.36
CA GLN A 54 3.06 9.71 15.81
C GLN A 54 2.68 8.26 15.46
N PRO A 55 2.53 7.89 14.19
CA PRO A 55 2.17 6.53 13.83
C PRO A 55 3.31 5.56 14.17
N ASP A 56 2.97 4.40 14.74
CA ASP A 56 3.96 3.34 15.02
C ASP A 56 4.36 2.60 13.73
N ILE A 57 3.41 2.43 12.81
CA ILE A 57 3.58 1.70 11.55
C ILE A 57 2.98 2.50 10.40
N VAL A 58 3.69 2.56 9.29
CA VAL A 58 3.20 3.09 8.01
C VAL A 58 3.16 1.98 6.97
N ILE A 59 1.97 1.71 6.42
CA ILE A 59 1.84 0.89 5.21
C ILE A 59 2.06 1.80 4.01
N LEU A 60 3.22 1.70 3.38
CA LEU A 60 3.60 2.53 2.24
C LEU A 60 3.08 1.90 0.94
N ALA A 61 1.84 2.27 0.56
CA ALA A 61 1.11 1.76 -0.60
C ALA A 61 0.99 2.85 -1.68
N LEU A 62 2.10 3.26 -2.26
CA LEU A 62 2.21 4.24 -3.35
C LEU A 62 2.99 3.67 -4.54
N GLY A 63 2.87 4.31 -5.69
CA GLY A 63 3.54 3.91 -6.94
C GLY A 63 2.58 3.36 -7.99
N GLY A 64 1.40 2.85 -7.61
CA GLY A 64 0.44 2.34 -8.59
C GLY A 64 0.07 3.36 -9.66
N ASN A 65 -0.19 4.61 -9.29
CA ASN A 65 -0.47 5.69 -10.24
C ASN A 65 0.76 6.12 -11.04
N ASP A 66 1.97 5.95 -10.50
CA ASP A 66 3.21 6.17 -11.26
C ASP A 66 3.26 5.15 -12.42
N GLY A 67 3.06 3.88 -12.11
CA GLY A 67 3.04 2.81 -13.10
C GLY A 67 1.94 2.97 -14.15
N LEU A 68 0.70 3.21 -13.73
CA LEU A 68 -0.44 3.39 -14.64
C LEU A 68 -0.32 4.63 -15.55
N ARG A 69 0.52 5.60 -15.18
CA ARG A 69 0.81 6.79 -16.01
C ARG A 69 2.10 6.67 -16.80
N GLY A 70 2.78 5.53 -16.76
CA GLY A 70 4.05 5.33 -17.45
C GLY A 70 5.19 6.24 -16.95
N LEU A 71 5.15 6.67 -15.67
CA LEU A 71 6.17 7.54 -15.12
C LEU A 71 7.47 6.79 -14.87
N SER A 72 8.58 7.52 -14.75
CA SER A 72 9.90 6.95 -14.52
C SER A 72 9.94 6.09 -13.25
N VAL A 73 10.31 4.83 -13.39
CA VAL A 73 10.49 3.87 -12.30
C VAL A 73 11.59 4.34 -11.34
N GLU A 74 12.68 4.92 -11.85
CA GLU A 74 13.75 5.46 -11.02
C GLU A 74 13.30 6.65 -10.19
N HIS A 75 12.49 7.55 -10.75
CA HIS A 75 11.92 8.65 -9.97
C HIS A 75 10.95 8.14 -8.90
N MET A 76 10.10 7.17 -9.23
CA MET A 76 9.22 6.52 -8.25
C MET A 76 10.05 5.90 -7.11
N LYS A 77 11.08 5.12 -7.44
CA LYS A 77 11.98 4.49 -6.48
C LYS A 77 12.66 5.52 -5.57
N HIS A 78 13.16 6.61 -6.15
CA HIS A 78 13.77 7.70 -5.39
C HIS A 78 12.79 8.38 -4.42
N ASN A 79 11.56 8.65 -4.84
CA ASN A 79 10.53 9.26 -3.99
C ASN A 79 10.15 8.33 -2.83
N LEU A 80 9.97 7.04 -3.10
CA LEU A 80 9.68 6.05 -2.07
C LEU A 80 10.86 5.88 -1.10
N SER A 81 12.11 5.88 -1.59
CA SER A 81 13.32 5.87 -0.74
C SER A 81 13.31 7.00 0.28
N LYS A 82 13.06 8.23 -0.18
CA LYS A 82 12.99 9.41 0.71
C LYS A 82 11.91 9.27 1.78
N ALA A 83 10.75 8.73 1.42
CA ALA A 83 9.69 8.50 2.40
C ALA A 83 10.07 7.42 3.42
N ILE A 84 10.73 6.34 2.97
CA ILE A 84 11.24 5.27 3.83
C ILE A 84 12.31 5.83 4.79
N GLU A 85 13.24 6.62 4.30
CA GLU A 85 14.29 7.25 5.10
C GLU A 85 13.70 8.18 6.17
N LEU A 86 12.72 9.00 5.79
CA LEU A 86 11.99 9.85 6.74
C LEU A 86 11.27 9.01 7.80
N ALA A 87 10.54 7.96 7.43
CA ALA A 87 9.86 7.11 8.40
C ALA A 87 10.86 6.48 9.39
N LYS A 88 12.00 5.98 8.87
CA LYS A 88 13.05 5.38 9.71
C LYS A 88 13.72 6.39 10.64
N SER A 89 13.95 7.64 10.19
CA SER A 89 14.48 8.70 11.07
C SER A 89 13.55 9.04 12.22
N GLU A 90 12.24 8.90 12.01
CA GLU A 90 11.19 9.07 13.04
C GLU A 90 10.89 7.78 13.82
N LYS A 91 11.69 6.71 13.62
CA LYS A 91 11.51 5.38 14.25
C LYS A 91 10.18 4.70 13.94
N ILE A 92 9.56 5.04 12.82
CA ILE A 92 8.32 4.45 12.34
C ILE A 92 8.65 3.18 11.56
N LEU A 93 7.98 2.08 11.87
CA LEU A 93 8.10 0.84 11.11
C LEU A 93 7.41 1.00 9.76
N VAL A 94 8.06 0.60 8.68
CA VAL A 94 7.50 0.66 7.33
C VAL A 94 7.19 -0.74 6.85
N LEU A 95 5.91 -1.01 6.54
CA LEU A 95 5.48 -2.14 5.73
C LEU A 95 5.34 -1.65 4.28
N LEU A 96 6.28 -2.05 3.42
CA LEU A 96 6.24 -1.66 2.01
C LEU A 96 5.22 -2.51 1.25
N SER A 97 4.35 -1.87 0.51
CA SER A 97 3.37 -2.56 -0.34
C SER A 97 3.81 -2.55 -1.80
N GLY A 98 4.18 -3.71 -2.31
CA GLY A 98 4.51 -3.91 -3.73
C GLY A 98 3.27 -3.77 -4.62
N MET A 99 3.52 -3.34 -5.85
CA MET A 99 2.51 -3.14 -6.87
C MET A 99 2.96 -3.74 -8.20
N GLN A 100 1.99 -4.13 -9.02
CA GLN A 100 2.20 -4.54 -10.41
C GLN A 100 1.25 -3.75 -11.30
N ILE A 101 1.60 -3.63 -12.56
CA ILE A 101 0.80 -2.97 -13.60
C ILE A 101 0.51 -3.95 -14.73
N PRO A 102 -0.53 -3.71 -15.54
CA PRO A 102 -0.90 -4.58 -16.65
C PRO A 102 0.24 -4.76 -17.65
N LEU A 103 0.33 -5.95 -18.27
CA LEU A 103 1.43 -6.31 -19.18
C LEU A 103 1.44 -5.51 -20.49
N ASN A 104 0.35 -4.86 -20.85
CA ASN A 104 0.25 -4.00 -22.03
C ASN A 104 1.12 -2.74 -21.97
N TYR A 105 1.76 -2.44 -20.83
CA TYR A 105 2.78 -1.38 -20.70
C TYR A 105 4.17 -1.82 -21.21
N GLY A 106 4.32 -3.04 -21.71
CA GLY A 106 5.57 -3.63 -22.17
C GLY A 106 6.34 -4.33 -21.05
N THR A 107 7.01 -5.44 -21.44
CA THR A 107 7.67 -6.35 -20.49
C THR A 107 8.76 -5.64 -19.69
N GLU A 108 9.63 -4.89 -20.37
CA GLU A 108 10.76 -4.17 -19.72
C GLU A 108 10.26 -3.22 -18.62
N TYR A 109 9.26 -2.41 -18.93
CA TYR A 109 8.71 -1.45 -17.97
C TYR A 109 8.00 -2.15 -16.81
N THR A 110 7.18 -3.16 -17.08
CA THR A 110 6.41 -3.87 -16.05
C THR A 110 7.32 -4.66 -15.10
N GLU A 111 8.38 -5.28 -15.62
CA GLU A 111 9.38 -5.97 -14.80
C GLU A 111 10.22 -5.00 -13.98
N SER A 112 10.71 -3.92 -14.58
CA SER A 112 11.44 -2.86 -13.89
C SER A 112 10.60 -2.25 -12.76
N PHE A 113 9.34 -1.95 -13.04
CA PHE A 113 8.39 -1.42 -12.07
C PHE A 113 8.21 -2.37 -10.86
N ARG A 114 7.93 -3.64 -11.11
CA ARG A 114 7.80 -4.65 -10.06
C ARG A 114 9.10 -4.81 -9.26
N LYS A 115 10.23 -4.90 -9.93
CA LYS A 115 11.56 -5.10 -9.34
C LYS A 115 11.95 -3.96 -8.40
N ALA A 116 11.56 -2.72 -8.72
CA ALA A 116 11.86 -1.55 -7.89
C ALA A 116 11.38 -1.71 -6.43
N PHE A 117 10.22 -2.30 -6.20
CA PHE A 117 9.72 -2.54 -4.84
C PHE A 117 10.53 -3.58 -4.09
N TYR A 118 10.96 -4.67 -4.77
CA TYR A 118 11.83 -5.68 -4.14
C TYR A 118 13.21 -5.13 -3.81
N GLU A 119 13.77 -4.27 -4.68
CA GLU A 119 15.03 -3.59 -4.42
C GLU A 119 14.93 -2.65 -3.20
N LEU A 120 13.86 -1.87 -3.10
CA LEU A 120 13.60 -1.03 -1.93
C LEU A 120 13.48 -1.87 -0.66
N ALA A 121 12.68 -2.93 -0.67
CA ALA A 121 12.54 -3.81 0.49
C ALA A 121 13.87 -4.41 0.93
N LYS A 122 14.67 -4.90 -0.03
CA LYS A 122 16.00 -5.46 0.23
C LYS A 122 16.98 -4.42 0.79
N ASN A 123 17.09 -3.25 0.13
CA ASN A 123 18.06 -2.21 0.49
C ASN A 123 17.79 -1.63 1.88
N TYR A 124 16.52 -1.45 2.23
CA TYR A 124 16.12 -0.90 3.54
C TYR A 124 15.76 -1.95 4.58
N LYS A 125 15.84 -3.25 4.24
CA LYS A 125 15.48 -4.41 5.08
C LYS A 125 14.07 -4.29 5.63
N LEU A 126 13.10 -4.03 4.74
CA LEU A 126 11.70 -3.82 5.11
C LEU A 126 10.88 -5.10 4.98
N PRO A 127 9.91 -5.32 5.88
CA PRO A 127 8.82 -6.23 5.60
C PRO A 127 8.05 -5.72 4.37
N MET A 128 7.59 -6.64 3.52
CA MET A 128 6.98 -6.28 2.25
C MET A 128 5.78 -7.16 1.93
N ILE A 129 4.69 -6.55 1.50
CA ILE A 129 3.60 -7.22 0.79
C ILE A 129 4.04 -7.34 -0.68
N PRO A 130 4.26 -8.53 -1.24
CA PRO A 130 4.78 -8.69 -2.61
C PRO A 130 3.88 -8.06 -3.67
N PHE A 131 2.57 -8.18 -3.50
CA PHE A 131 1.57 -7.58 -4.38
C PHE A 131 0.27 -7.28 -3.61
N LEU A 132 -0.06 -6.00 -3.43
CA LEU A 132 -1.24 -5.57 -2.67
C LEU A 132 -2.55 -6.09 -3.26
N LEU A 133 -2.65 -6.15 -4.60
CA LEU A 133 -3.82 -6.62 -5.34
C LEU A 133 -3.76 -8.12 -5.67
N ASN A 134 -3.02 -8.91 -4.89
CA ASN A 134 -3.01 -10.35 -5.08
C ASN A 134 -4.43 -10.92 -5.05
N LYS A 135 -4.81 -11.71 -6.07
CA LYS A 135 -6.16 -12.27 -6.31
C LYS A 135 -7.27 -11.22 -6.59
N VAL A 136 -6.89 -9.96 -6.78
CA VAL A 136 -7.82 -8.86 -7.11
C VAL A 136 -7.46 -8.22 -8.46
N GLY A 137 -6.19 -7.89 -8.66
CA GLY A 137 -5.73 -7.23 -9.87
C GLY A 137 -6.00 -8.06 -11.12
N GLY A 138 -6.73 -7.50 -12.09
CA GLY A 138 -7.11 -8.18 -13.32
C GLY A 138 -8.25 -9.21 -13.22
N VAL A 139 -8.84 -9.39 -12.03
CA VAL A 139 -10.00 -10.27 -11.82
C VAL A 139 -11.28 -9.44 -11.89
N SER A 140 -12.05 -9.57 -12.97
CA SER A 140 -13.23 -8.72 -13.23
C SER A 140 -14.28 -8.76 -12.12
N SER A 141 -14.51 -9.92 -11.49
CA SER A 141 -15.46 -10.07 -10.37
C SER A 141 -15.00 -9.38 -9.08
N MET A 142 -13.74 -8.97 -8.98
CA MET A 142 -13.15 -8.31 -7.80
C MET A 142 -12.94 -6.81 -8.00
N ASN A 143 -13.28 -6.31 -9.19
CA ASN A 143 -13.08 -4.91 -9.55
C ASN A 143 -14.39 -4.25 -9.98
N GLN A 144 -14.40 -2.93 -9.94
CA GLN A 144 -15.45 -2.10 -10.48
C GLN A 144 -15.48 -2.20 -12.02
N PRO A 145 -16.51 -1.68 -12.69
CA PRO A 145 -16.61 -1.74 -14.15
C PRO A 145 -15.40 -1.15 -14.90
N ASP A 146 -14.60 -0.30 -14.25
CA ASP A 146 -13.37 0.26 -14.84
C ASP A 146 -12.22 -0.74 -14.91
N GLY A 147 -12.34 -1.91 -14.28
CA GLY A 147 -11.34 -2.98 -14.27
C GLY A 147 -10.07 -2.69 -13.46
N ILE A 148 -10.00 -1.53 -12.78
CA ILE A 148 -8.81 -1.03 -12.07
C ILE A 148 -9.04 -0.92 -10.56
N HIS A 149 -10.19 -0.38 -10.17
CA HIS A 149 -10.49 -0.15 -8.76
C HIS A 149 -11.24 -1.35 -8.17
N PRO A 150 -10.78 -1.88 -7.03
CA PRO A 150 -11.46 -2.98 -6.36
C PRO A 150 -12.91 -2.62 -5.98
N ASN A 151 -13.80 -3.57 -6.10
CA ASN A 151 -15.16 -3.52 -5.55
C ASN A 151 -15.14 -3.94 -4.06
N PRO A 152 -16.28 -3.99 -3.33
CA PRO A 152 -16.32 -4.38 -1.92
C PRO A 152 -15.67 -5.74 -1.65
N GLU A 153 -15.89 -6.75 -2.48
CA GLU A 153 -15.27 -8.08 -2.35
C GLU A 153 -13.75 -8.00 -2.54
N GLY A 154 -13.29 -7.23 -3.53
CA GLY A 154 -11.88 -6.98 -3.75
C GLY A 154 -11.22 -6.32 -2.54
N HIS A 155 -11.89 -5.37 -1.89
CA HIS A 155 -11.40 -4.74 -0.65
C HIS A 155 -11.29 -5.73 0.51
N GLN A 156 -12.21 -6.71 0.65
CA GLN A 156 -12.09 -7.78 1.64
C GLN A 156 -10.85 -8.65 1.41
N ILE A 157 -10.53 -8.98 0.15
CA ILE A 157 -9.33 -9.76 -0.18
C ILE A 157 -8.07 -8.95 0.13
N ILE A 158 -8.05 -7.65 -0.23
CA ILE A 158 -6.93 -6.76 0.11
C ILE A 158 -6.74 -6.70 1.63
N THR A 159 -7.82 -6.62 2.40
CA THR A 159 -7.76 -6.63 3.87
C THR A 159 -7.02 -7.87 4.38
N ARG A 160 -7.39 -9.06 3.89
CA ARG A 160 -6.73 -10.33 4.27
C ARG A 160 -5.25 -10.34 3.87
N THR A 161 -4.94 -9.87 2.66
CA THR A 161 -3.56 -9.75 2.19
C THR A 161 -2.75 -8.83 3.11
N VAL A 162 -3.27 -7.65 3.46
CA VAL A 162 -2.56 -6.73 4.35
C VAL A 162 -2.41 -7.31 5.76
N LEU A 163 -3.46 -7.94 6.28
CA LEU A 163 -3.46 -8.55 7.61
C LEU A 163 -2.37 -9.61 7.76
N GLU A 164 -2.19 -10.47 6.76
CA GLU A 164 -1.17 -11.52 6.74
C GLU A 164 0.25 -10.98 7.00
N TYR A 165 0.57 -9.80 6.44
CA TYR A 165 1.90 -9.20 6.57
C TYR A 165 2.01 -8.20 7.72
N LEU A 166 0.91 -7.60 8.15
CA LEU A 166 0.89 -6.60 9.21
C LEU A 166 0.81 -7.23 10.60
N GLU A 167 -0.03 -8.25 10.80
CA GLU A 167 -0.28 -8.84 12.12
C GLU A 167 1.01 -9.33 12.83
N PRO A 168 1.99 -9.95 12.12
CA PRO A 168 3.27 -10.35 12.72
C PRO A 168 4.14 -9.17 13.20
N LEU A 169 3.87 -7.96 12.74
CA LEU A 169 4.62 -6.74 13.08
C LEU A 169 4.04 -6.03 14.31
N LEU A 170 2.83 -6.40 14.72
CA LEU A 170 2.17 -5.81 15.89
C LEU A 170 2.76 -6.37 17.18
N PRO A 171 2.70 -5.60 18.29
CA PRO A 171 3.08 -6.11 19.59
C PRO A 171 2.34 -7.41 19.92
N LYS A 172 3.04 -8.36 20.51
CA LYS A 172 2.41 -9.59 21.01
C LYS A 172 1.36 -9.22 22.05
N LYS A 173 0.25 -9.92 22.00
CA LYS A 173 -0.79 -9.80 23.03
C LYS A 173 -0.21 -10.30 24.35
N ASN A 174 -0.36 -9.51 25.39
CA ASN A 174 -0.09 -9.96 26.76
C ASN A 174 -1.21 -10.89 27.23
#